data_7b1f14699bb41ec87eb5056382f7ee74
#
_entry.id   7b1f14699bb41ec87eb5056382f7ee74
#
_cell.length_a   1.000
_cell.length_b   1.000
_cell.length_c   1.000
_cell.angle_alpha   90.00
_cell.angle_beta   90.00
_cell.angle_gamma   90.00
#
_symmetry.space_group_name_H-M   'P 1'
#
loop_
_entity.id
_entity.type
_entity.pdbx_description
1 polymer ?
#
loop_
_entity_poly.entity_id
_entity_poly.type
_entity_poly.pdbx_seq_one_letter_code
_entity_poly.pdbx_strand_id
1 'polypeptide(L)'
;MGGFFFDFDAPRRLRSHRDLPLKLNQWCSVVRWEFKYPTPFLRSREFLWQEGHTAHYTLEEADDMVYAILELYRRVYEEILAVPVIPGTKTEAEKFAGGLRTTTVEAYIAGSGRAIQGATSHNLGQNFGKIYNIAVEGEGGKKTIPWQTSWGLTTRSIGVMVMVHSDDQGLVLPPKVAPVQVVVVPIVSKTCPLSELQSFIDQVKKELRSANIRCKVDDRGNQSPGWKYNHWEQKGVPLRLEVGPRDAASGSVMVVRRVDGVKASKPVAGLGSAIRDELDDIHRVMFAKASAARDSKVVQVTSWSDFVPALNDDCLALTPWCSPTNQEAEDQVKERSREESLALLGLEAEDERTATSLAAKTLCVPHDQPPLPAGTKCFFTGEEATCWCLWGRSY
;
A
#
# COMPACT_ATOMS: atom_id res chain seq x y z
N MET A 1 -10.03 21.69 -7.63
CA MET A 1 -10.44 20.92 -6.43
C MET A 1 -11.89 20.50 -6.64
N GLY A 2 -12.14 19.24 -6.95
CA GLY A 2 -13.48 18.68 -7.06
C GLY A 2 -13.66 17.63 -5.97
N GLY A 3 -13.71 18.05 -4.73
CA GLY A 3 -14.23 17.21 -3.68
C GLY A 3 -15.75 17.33 -3.72
N PHE A 4 -16.46 16.24 -3.95
CA PHE A 4 -17.86 16.21 -3.61
C PHE A 4 -17.93 16.26 -2.09
N PHE A 5 -18.10 17.45 -1.56
CA PHE A 5 -18.59 17.60 -0.21
C PHE A 5 -20.04 17.12 -0.25
N PHE A 6 -20.30 16.02 0.42
CA PHE A 6 -21.68 15.67 0.68
C PHE A 6 -22.25 16.80 1.51
N ASP A 7 -23.13 17.56 0.90
CA ASP A 7 -24.03 18.46 1.60
C ASP A 7 -24.99 17.59 2.42
N PHE A 8 -24.43 17.04 3.51
CA PHE A 8 -25.27 16.43 4.50
C PHE A 8 -26.09 17.59 5.04
N ASP A 9 -27.36 17.41 5.05
CA ASP A 9 -28.27 18.22 5.84
C ASP A 9 -27.85 18.10 7.32
N ALA A 10 -26.62 18.60 7.56
CA ALA A 10 -25.96 18.56 8.87
C ALA A 10 -26.87 19.11 9.97
N PRO A 11 -27.66 20.20 9.72
CA PRO A 11 -28.64 20.71 10.66
C PRO A 11 -29.74 19.72 11.06
N ARG A 12 -30.01 18.71 10.22
CA ARG A 12 -31.02 17.68 10.54
C ARG A 12 -30.44 16.48 11.26
N ARG A 13 -29.14 16.17 11.11
CA ARG A 13 -28.49 14.99 11.68
C ARG A 13 -27.65 15.28 12.90
N LEU A 14 -27.02 16.45 12.99
CA LEU A 14 -26.19 16.88 14.10
C LEU A 14 -26.86 18.06 14.80
N ARG A 15 -27.64 17.78 15.82
CA ARG A 15 -28.33 18.81 16.62
C ARG A 15 -27.61 19.13 17.92
N SER A 16 -27.09 18.10 18.55
CA SER A 16 -26.40 18.23 19.86
C SER A 16 -25.11 17.41 19.90
N HIS A 17 -24.30 17.68 20.91
CA HIS A 17 -23.08 16.89 21.19
C HIS A 17 -23.37 15.39 21.41
N ARG A 18 -24.63 15.02 21.74
CA ARG A 18 -25.06 13.62 21.90
C ARG A 18 -25.17 12.86 20.59
N ASP A 19 -25.19 13.55 19.46
CA ASP A 19 -25.20 12.97 18.13
C ASP A 19 -23.78 12.65 17.65
N LEU A 20 -22.74 13.04 18.43
CA LEU A 20 -21.35 12.76 18.17
C LEU A 20 -20.87 11.51 18.93
N PRO A 21 -19.91 10.71 18.38
CA PRO A 21 -19.27 10.95 17.09
C PRO A 21 -20.16 10.53 15.90
N LEU A 22 -20.27 11.37 14.89
CA LEU A 22 -20.82 10.97 13.59
C LEU A 22 -19.72 10.28 12.78
N LYS A 23 -20.00 9.09 12.26
CA LYS A 23 -19.06 8.31 11.45
C LYS A 23 -19.72 7.92 10.13
N LEU A 24 -19.13 8.33 9.02
CA LEU A 24 -19.61 8.08 7.68
C LEU A 24 -18.51 7.41 6.86
N ASN A 25 -18.89 6.43 6.07
CA ASN A 25 -17.99 5.74 5.17
C ASN A 25 -18.72 5.44 3.86
N GLN A 26 -18.01 5.58 2.75
CA GLN A 26 -18.53 5.29 1.43
C GLN A 26 -17.51 4.56 0.56
N TRP A 27 -18.03 3.78 -0.37
CA TRP A 27 -17.31 3.20 -1.48
C TRP A 27 -17.87 3.81 -2.76
N CYS A 28 -17.04 4.53 -3.49
CA CYS A 28 -17.50 5.23 -4.68
C CYS A 28 -16.39 5.40 -5.71
N SER A 29 -16.76 5.78 -6.93
CA SER A 29 -15.85 6.26 -7.95
C SER A 29 -15.69 7.78 -7.82
N VAL A 30 -14.46 8.25 -8.02
CA VAL A 30 -14.09 9.67 -7.99
C VAL A 30 -13.40 10.03 -9.28
N VAL A 31 -13.79 11.18 -9.85
CA VAL A 31 -13.12 11.78 -11.01
C VAL A 31 -12.37 13.02 -10.56
N ARG A 32 -11.04 13.05 -10.82
CA ARG A 32 -10.16 14.20 -10.56
C ARG A 32 -9.33 14.52 -11.78
N TRP A 33 -9.31 15.76 -12.20
CA TRP A 33 -8.55 16.24 -13.35
C TRP A 33 -7.22 16.86 -12.92
N GLU A 34 -6.50 16.18 -12.00
CA GLU A 34 -5.31 16.72 -11.33
C GLU A 34 -3.99 16.34 -12.05
N PHE A 35 -4.03 15.37 -12.97
CA PHE A 35 -2.80 14.83 -13.57
C PHE A 35 -2.72 15.15 -15.07
N LYS A 36 -1.62 15.79 -15.47
CA LYS A 36 -1.25 15.98 -16.87
C LYS A 36 -0.96 14.63 -17.54
N TYR A 37 -0.26 13.75 -16.83
CA TYR A 37 0.17 12.43 -17.32
C TYR A 37 -0.39 11.30 -16.40
N PRO A 38 -1.52 10.67 -16.75
CA PRO A 38 -2.04 9.54 -15.98
C PRO A 38 -1.11 8.33 -16.07
N THR A 39 -1.05 7.55 -15.00
CA THR A 39 -0.34 6.28 -14.93
C THR A 39 -1.32 5.22 -14.42
N PRO A 40 -1.51 4.08 -15.12
CA PRO A 40 -2.47 3.07 -14.70
C PRO A 40 -2.31 2.68 -13.24
N PHE A 41 -3.42 2.56 -12.51
CA PHE A 41 -3.57 2.26 -11.09
C PHE A 41 -2.94 3.27 -10.11
N LEU A 42 -1.85 3.95 -10.46
CA LEU A 42 -1.13 4.84 -9.56
C LEU A 42 -1.68 6.27 -9.57
N ARG A 43 -1.92 6.80 -10.78
CA ARG A 43 -2.43 8.15 -11.01
C ARG A 43 -3.50 8.14 -12.10
N SER A 44 -4.69 7.71 -11.75
CA SER A 44 -5.84 7.68 -12.66
C SER A 44 -6.71 8.91 -12.44
N ARG A 45 -7.32 9.40 -13.51
CA ARG A 45 -8.30 10.51 -13.43
C ARG A 45 -9.63 10.05 -12.86
N GLU A 46 -9.98 8.79 -13.06
CA GLU A 46 -11.12 8.12 -12.42
C GLU A 46 -10.59 6.91 -11.65
N PHE A 47 -11.02 6.77 -10.41
CA PHE A 47 -10.59 5.68 -9.53
C PHE A 47 -11.67 5.34 -8.50
N LEU A 48 -11.68 4.10 -8.10
CA LEU A 48 -12.47 3.63 -6.96
C LEU A 48 -11.68 3.87 -5.67
N TRP A 49 -12.40 4.25 -4.63
CA TRP A 49 -11.83 4.40 -3.31
C TRP A 49 -12.83 4.08 -2.21
N GLN A 50 -12.29 3.90 -1.04
CA GLN A 50 -12.99 3.99 0.22
C GLN A 50 -12.66 5.35 0.82
N GLU A 51 -13.68 6.09 1.23
CA GLU A 51 -13.55 7.37 1.90
C GLU A 51 -14.41 7.40 3.14
N GLY A 52 -13.86 7.94 4.22
CA GLY A 52 -14.62 8.18 5.44
C GLY A 52 -14.49 9.60 5.94
N HIS A 53 -15.55 10.07 6.58
CA HIS A 53 -15.61 11.34 7.29
C HIS A 53 -16.19 11.12 8.66
N THR A 54 -15.60 11.76 9.66
CA THR A 54 -16.14 11.71 11.03
C THR A 54 -16.20 13.10 11.63
N ALA A 55 -17.09 13.27 12.61
CA ALA A 55 -17.18 14.47 13.42
C ALA A 55 -17.19 14.07 14.91
N HIS A 56 -16.43 14.78 15.71
CA HIS A 56 -16.18 14.49 17.12
C HIS A 56 -16.40 15.74 17.99
N TYR A 57 -16.64 15.53 19.28
CA TYR A 57 -16.84 16.63 20.20
C TYR A 57 -15.51 17.27 20.62
N THR A 58 -14.47 16.45 20.83
CA THR A 58 -13.15 16.92 21.25
C THR A 58 -12.07 16.69 20.20
N LEU A 59 -10.94 17.39 20.35
CA LEU A 59 -9.75 17.18 19.52
C LEU A 59 -9.16 15.80 19.75
N GLU A 60 -9.11 15.34 21.00
CA GLU A 60 -8.55 14.03 21.36
C GLU A 60 -9.31 12.91 20.67
N GLU A 61 -10.64 12.93 20.70
CA GLU A 61 -11.47 11.93 20.00
C GLU A 61 -11.21 11.90 18.49
N ALA A 62 -11.01 13.09 17.90
CA ALA A 62 -10.67 13.19 16.47
C ALA A 62 -9.27 12.65 16.18
N ASP A 63 -8.28 12.93 17.02
CA ASP A 63 -6.93 12.41 16.89
C ASP A 63 -6.89 10.88 17.07
N ASP A 64 -7.57 10.35 18.05
CA ASP A 64 -7.69 8.89 18.25
C ASP A 64 -8.25 8.21 16.99
N MET A 65 -9.26 8.81 16.36
CA MET A 65 -9.82 8.30 15.10
C MET A 65 -8.79 8.36 13.98
N VAL A 66 -8.03 9.45 13.83
CA VAL A 66 -7.01 9.59 12.79
C VAL A 66 -5.95 8.49 12.90
N TYR A 67 -5.44 8.24 14.11
CA TYR A 67 -4.43 7.21 14.32
C TYR A 67 -4.99 5.79 14.23
N ALA A 68 -6.20 5.55 14.71
CA ALA A 68 -6.87 4.25 14.55
C ALA A 68 -7.06 3.87 13.07
N ILE A 69 -7.45 4.83 12.23
CA ILE A 69 -7.60 4.62 10.79
C ILE A 69 -6.24 4.44 10.12
N LEU A 70 -5.23 5.22 10.49
CA LEU A 70 -3.88 5.05 9.95
C LEU A 70 -3.35 3.63 10.22
N GLU A 71 -3.57 3.12 11.44
CA GLU A 71 -3.20 1.76 11.81
C GLU A 71 -3.95 0.70 10.98
N LEU A 72 -5.24 0.90 10.73
CA LEU A 72 -6.01 0.02 9.84
C LEU A 72 -5.44 0.03 8.41
N TYR A 73 -5.03 1.17 7.89
CA TYR A 73 -4.40 1.26 6.57
C TYR A 73 -3.03 0.59 6.54
N ARG A 74 -2.20 0.76 7.58
CA ARG A 74 -0.94 0.01 7.73
C ARG A 74 -1.21 -1.49 7.67
N ARG A 75 -2.18 -1.98 8.43
CA ARG A 75 -2.57 -3.39 8.45
C ARG A 75 -3.10 -3.89 7.10
N VAL A 76 -3.84 -3.09 6.35
CA VAL A 76 -4.26 -3.45 4.98
C VAL A 76 -3.03 -3.69 4.11
N TYR A 77 -2.05 -2.79 4.12
CA TYR A 77 -0.83 -2.96 3.34
C TYR A 77 0.00 -4.15 3.81
N GLU A 78 0.28 -4.26 5.09
CA GLU A 78 1.18 -5.28 5.62
C GLU A 78 0.53 -6.66 5.76
N GLU A 79 -0.66 -6.71 6.38
CA GLU A 79 -1.31 -7.99 6.70
C GLU A 79 -2.11 -8.59 5.53
N ILE A 80 -2.59 -7.78 4.59
CA ILE A 80 -3.41 -8.24 3.47
C ILE A 80 -2.62 -8.27 2.17
N LEU A 81 -1.89 -7.17 1.87
CA LEU A 81 -1.13 -7.02 0.62
C LEU A 81 0.32 -7.46 0.72
N ALA A 82 0.81 -7.81 1.90
CA ALA A 82 2.22 -8.14 2.19
C ALA A 82 3.21 -7.03 1.77
N VAL A 83 2.78 -5.78 1.79
CA VAL A 83 3.58 -4.60 1.43
C VAL A 83 3.97 -3.84 2.70
N PRO A 84 5.26 -3.76 3.05
CA PRO A 84 5.72 -2.98 4.18
C PRO A 84 5.58 -1.48 3.90
N VAL A 85 5.08 -0.73 4.88
CA VAL A 85 4.90 0.72 4.77
C VAL A 85 5.56 1.46 5.94
N ILE A 86 5.81 2.74 5.77
CA ILE A 86 6.34 3.65 6.78
C ILE A 86 5.23 4.62 7.19
N PRO A 87 4.65 4.46 8.39
CA PRO A 87 3.69 5.43 8.92
C PRO A 87 4.38 6.73 9.33
N GLY A 88 3.75 7.85 9.04
CA GLY A 88 4.31 9.15 9.41
C GLY A 88 3.31 10.30 9.29
N THR A 89 3.78 11.49 9.59
CA THR A 89 3.02 12.74 9.48
C THR A 89 3.59 13.58 8.34
N LYS A 90 2.74 14.13 7.48
CA LYS A 90 3.13 15.03 6.39
C LYS A 90 3.64 16.35 6.95
N THR A 91 4.62 16.94 6.24
CA THR A 91 5.04 18.32 6.48
C THR A 91 3.94 19.32 6.12
N GLU A 92 4.12 20.57 6.51
CA GLU A 92 3.16 21.64 6.21
C GLU A 92 2.96 21.84 4.69
N ALA A 93 4.01 21.65 3.88
CA ALA A 93 3.94 21.75 2.43
C ALA A 93 3.16 20.61 1.77
N GLU A 94 3.22 19.40 2.34
CA GLU A 94 2.60 18.19 1.76
C GLU A 94 1.29 17.78 2.47
N LYS A 95 0.89 18.46 3.54
CA LYS A 95 -0.38 18.15 4.23
C LYS A 95 -1.59 18.55 3.39
N PHE A 96 -2.72 17.95 3.69
CA PHE A 96 -3.99 18.32 3.08
C PHE A 96 -4.35 19.79 3.38
N ALA A 97 -4.59 20.57 2.31
CA ALA A 97 -4.87 22.00 2.41
C ALA A 97 -6.13 22.26 3.25
N GLY A 98 -6.01 23.12 4.26
CA GLY A 98 -7.06 23.42 5.20
C GLY A 98 -7.22 22.44 6.37
N GLY A 99 -6.46 21.33 6.36
CA GLY A 99 -6.40 20.40 7.49
C GLY A 99 -5.46 20.88 8.61
N LEU A 100 -5.69 20.39 9.82
CA LEU A 100 -4.80 20.61 10.94
C LEU A 100 -3.54 19.73 10.83
N ARG A 101 -3.70 18.46 10.49
CA ARG A 101 -2.64 17.46 10.36
C ARG A 101 -3.04 16.39 9.34
N THR A 102 -2.05 15.87 8.61
CA THR A 102 -2.21 14.72 7.71
C THR A 102 -1.25 13.62 8.14
N THR A 103 -1.75 12.45 8.43
CA THR A 103 -0.96 11.24 8.61
C THR A 103 -1.02 10.39 7.34
N THR A 104 0.02 9.59 7.10
CA THR A 104 0.21 8.82 5.88
C THR A 104 0.86 7.47 6.15
N VAL A 105 0.68 6.54 5.22
CA VAL A 105 1.53 5.35 5.08
C VAL A 105 2.23 5.43 3.72
N GLU A 106 3.57 5.36 3.73
CA GLU A 106 4.40 5.44 2.53
C GLU A 106 4.96 4.07 2.18
N ALA A 107 4.83 3.65 0.93
CA ALA A 107 5.42 2.41 0.42
C ALA A 107 6.62 2.73 -0.47
N TYR A 108 7.58 1.80 -0.54
CA TYR A 108 8.73 1.84 -1.45
C TYR A 108 8.57 0.80 -2.55
N ILE A 109 8.84 1.20 -3.79
CA ILE A 109 8.78 0.34 -4.97
C ILE A 109 10.19 0.12 -5.49
N ALA A 110 10.79 -1.00 -5.13
CA ALA A 110 12.18 -1.32 -5.43
C ALA A 110 12.50 -1.31 -6.95
N GLY A 111 11.57 -1.75 -7.80
CA GLY A 111 11.76 -1.78 -9.25
C GLY A 111 11.89 -0.40 -9.92
N SER A 112 11.56 0.68 -9.21
CA SER A 112 11.64 2.05 -9.74
C SER A 112 12.38 3.03 -8.82
N GLY A 113 12.82 2.58 -7.63
CA GLY A 113 13.48 3.43 -6.65
C GLY A 113 12.59 4.56 -6.09
N ARG A 114 11.27 4.42 -6.16
CA ARG A 114 10.33 5.50 -5.81
C ARG A 114 9.45 5.14 -4.64
N ALA A 115 9.14 6.14 -3.85
CA ALA A 115 8.07 6.06 -2.88
C ALA A 115 6.69 6.33 -3.50
N ILE A 116 5.68 5.85 -2.82
CA ILE A 116 4.29 6.14 -3.15
C ILE A 116 3.46 6.24 -1.87
N GLN A 117 2.64 7.28 -1.81
CA GLN A 117 1.65 7.42 -0.74
C GLN A 117 0.58 6.33 -0.88
N GLY A 118 0.49 5.48 0.13
CA GLY A 118 -0.46 4.36 0.16
C GLY A 118 -1.86 4.79 0.55
N ALA A 119 -1.98 5.52 1.64
CA ALA A 119 -3.24 6.01 2.18
C ALA A 119 -2.99 7.19 3.12
N THR A 120 -4.04 7.95 3.42
CA THR A 120 -3.97 9.11 4.33
C THR A 120 -5.13 9.14 5.30
N SER A 121 -4.85 9.67 6.49
CA SER A 121 -5.85 10.01 7.49
C SER A 121 -5.59 11.43 8.00
N HIS A 122 -6.60 12.29 7.90
CA HIS A 122 -6.49 13.71 8.14
C HIS A 122 -7.28 14.13 9.38
N ASN A 123 -6.65 14.87 10.26
CA ASN A 123 -7.38 15.74 11.18
C ASN A 123 -7.68 17.05 10.47
N LEU A 124 -8.93 17.30 10.17
CA LEU A 124 -9.37 18.53 9.48
C LEU A 124 -9.51 19.71 10.46
N GLY A 125 -9.42 19.45 11.77
CA GLY A 125 -9.68 20.46 12.77
C GLY A 125 -11.13 20.92 12.74
N GLN A 126 -11.33 22.21 12.91
CA GLN A 126 -12.62 22.89 12.87
C GLN A 126 -12.78 23.80 11.63
N ASN A 127 -11.78 23.83 10.75
CA ASN A 127 -11.73 24.81 9.65
C ASN A 127 -12.91 24.68 8.70
N PHE A 128 -13.23 23.48 8.27
CA PHE A 128 -14.38 23.24 7.39
C PHE A 128 -15.71 23.48 8.10
N GLY A 129 -15.80 23.14 9.39
CA GLY A 129 -16.96 23.47 10.23
C GLY A 129 -17.21 24.97 10.29
N LYS A 130 -16.16 25.80 10.39
CA LYS A 130 -16.27 27.26 10.33
C LYS A 130 -16.71 27.77 8.96
N ILE A 131 -16.10 27.25 7.88
CA ILE A 131 -16.41 27.65 6.50
C ILE A 131 -17.85 27.33 6.14
N TYR A 132 -18.34 26.16 6.51
CA TYR A 132 -19.70 25.69 6.18
C TYR A 132 -20.73 25.95 7.30
N ASN A 133 -20.35 26.67 8.36
CA ASN A 133 -21.22 26.99 9.49
C ASN A 133 -21.85 25.73 10.14
N ILE A 134 -21.06 24.67 10.28
CA ILE A 134 -21.49 23.43 10.92
C ILE A 134 -21.28 23.58 12.43
N ALA A 135 -22.35 23.62 13.20
CA ALA A 135 -22.31 23.75 14.65
C ALA A 135 -23.35 22.83 15.30
N VAL A 136 -23.01 22.31 16.47
CA VAL A 136 -23.87 21.49 17.32
C VAL A 136 -24.14 22.21 18.62
N GLU A 137 -25.25 21.91 19.29
CA GLU A 137 -25.48 22.35 20.65
C GLU A 137 -24.60 21.52 21.59
N GLY A 138 -23.65 22.17 22.24
CA GLY A 138 -22.79 21.60 23.25
C GLY A 138 -23.43 21.56 24.65
N GLU A 139 -22.65 21.17 25.62
CA GLU A 139 -23.09 21.23 27.02
C GLU A 139 -23.49 22.65 27.44
N GLY A 140 -24.61 22.76 28.15
CA GLY A 140 -25.15 24.05 28.59
C GLY A 140 -25.78 24.91 27.50
N GLY A 141 -26.12 24.33 26.32
CA GLY A 141 -26.80 25.02 25.21
C GLY A 141 -25.92 25.93 24.35
N LYS A 142 -24.59 25.91 24.57
CA LYS A 142 -23.64 26.71 23.79
C LYS A 142 -23.35 26.03 22.44
N LYS A 143 -23.38 26.79 21.35
CA LYS A 143 -22.98 26.28 20.02
C LYS A 143 -21.48 25.98 20.00
N THR A 144 -21.14 24.80 19.55
CA THR A 144 -19.76 24.28 19.38
C THR A 144 -19.55 23.74 17.99
N ILE A 145 -18.40 24.03 17.39
CA ILE A 145 -18.01 23.48 16.09
C ILE A 145 -17.35 22.13 16.35
N PRO A 146 -17.82 21.02 15.73
CA PRO A 146 -17.20 19.71 15.89
C PRO A 146 -15.83 19.64 15.24
N TRP A 147 -14.96 18.79 15.81
CA TRP A 147 -13.69 18.40 15.22
C TRP A 147 -13.94 17.32 14.15
N GLN A 148 -13.35 17.52 12.99
CA GLN A 148 -13.63 16.66 11.83
C GLN A 148 -12.40 15.89 11.40
N THR A 149 -12.61 14.66 10.88
CA THR A 149 -11.57 13.88 10.25
C THR A 149 -12.02 13.44 8.87
N SER A 150 -11.06 13.18 7.99
CA SER A 150 -11.32 12.46 6.74
C SER A 150 -10.18 11.51 6.43
N TRP A 151 -10.47 10.42 5.75
CA TRP A 151 -9.49 9.40 5.46
C TRP A 151 -9.89 8.61 4.20
N GLY A 152 -8.88 8.10 3.48
CA GLY A 152 -9.12 7.43 2.21
C GLY A 152 -8.04 6.44 1.81
N LEU A 153 -8.50 5.37 1.15
CA LEU A 153 -7.69 4.34 0.50
C LEU A 153 -8.26 4.07 -0.90
N THR A 154 -7.40 4.10 -1.92
CA THR A 154 -7.80 3.95 -3.32
C THR A 154 -7.33 2.63 -3.91
N THR A 155 -7.80 2.31 -5.12
CA THR A 155 -7.31 1.19 -5.95
C THR A 155 -5.83 1.31 -6.33
N ARG A 156 -5.16 2.42 -6.02
CA ARG A 156 -3.70 2.53 -6.06
C ARG A 156 -3.02 1.41 -5.27
N SER A 157 -3.63 0.95 -4.18
CA SER A 157 -3.13 -0.16 -3.36
C SER A 157 -2.91 -1.44 -4.17
N ILE A 158 -3.75 -1.70 -5.18
CA ILE A 158 -3.59 -2.84 -6.11
C ILE A 158 -2.35 -2.64 -6.97
N GLY A 159 -2.16 -1.45 -7.53
CA GLY A 159 -0.97 -1.12 -8.32
C GLY A 159 0.32 -1.24 -7.52
N VAL A 160 0.33 -0.74 -6.28
CA VAL A 160 1.47 -0.86 -5.37
C VAL A 160 1.81 -2.32 -5.09
N MET A 161 0.81 -3.15 -4.76
CA MET A 161 1.00 -4.59 -4.54
C MET A 161 1.61 -5.28 -5.77
N VAL A 162 1.11 -4.98 -6.96
CA VAL A 162 1.63 -5.55 -8.22
C VAL A 162 3.08 -5.11 -8.45
N MET A 163 3.40 -3.84 -8.28
CA MET A 163 4.76 -3.31 -8.50
C MET A 163 5.77 -3.80 -7.46
N VAL A 164 5.34 -4.11 -6.24
CA VAL A 164 6.22 -4.61 -5.18
C VAL A 164 6.52 -6.10 -5.34
N HIS A 165 5.55 -6.90 -5.78
CA HIS A 165 5.67 -8.36 -5.71
C HIS A 165 5.88 -9.05 -7.06
N SER A 166 5.37 -8.48 -8.16
CA SER A 166 5.40 -9.14 -9.47
C SER A 166 6.80 -9.16 -10.07
N ASP A 167 7.02 -10.08 -10.99
CA ASP A 167 8.28 -10.32 -11.69
C ASP A 167 8.09 -10.41 -13.20
N ASP A 168 9.15 -10.71 -13.96
CA ASP A 168 9.13 -10.82 -15.42
C ASP A 168 8.28 -12.00 -15.94
N GLN A 169 7.88 -12.93 -15.06
CA GLN A 169 7.00 -14.05 -15.41
C GLN A 169 5.52 -13.71 -15.24
N GLY A 170 5.20 -12.59 -14.62
CA GLY A 170 3.84 -12.11 -14.41
C GLY A 170 3.52 -11.73 -12.97
N LEU A 171 2.23 -11.83 -12.60
CA LEU A 171 1.79 -11.49 -11.26
C LEU A 171 2.33 -12.46 -10.19
N VAL A 172 2.60 -11.92 -9.01
CA VAL A 172 2.80 -12.69 -7.77
C VAL A 172 1.83 -12.14 -6.74
N LEU A 173 0.74 -12.85 -6.49
CA LEU A 173 -0.32 -12.35 -5.62
C LEU A 173 -0.16 -12.85 -4.19
N PRO A 174 -0.27 -11.96 -3.19
CA PRO A 174 -0.38 -12.39 -1.81
C PRO A 174 -1.57 -13.35 -1.63
N PRO A 175 -1.40 -14.45 -0.90
CA PRO A 175 -2.46 -15.46 -0.76
C PRO A 175 -3.78 -14.91 -0.23
N LYS A 176 -3.75 -13.90 0.63
CA LYS A 176 -4.97 -13.32 1.22
C LYS A 176 -5.86 -12.63 0.18
N VAL A 177 -5.29 -12.05 -0.88
CA VAL A 177 -6.03 -11.34 -1.94
C VAL A 177 -6.21 -12.15 -3.22
N ALA A 178 -5.45 -13.21 -3.43
CA ALA A 178 -5.55 -14.03 -4.64
C ALA A 178 -6.96 -14.62 -4.82
N PRO A 179 -7.67 -14.33 -5.92
CA PRO A 179 -9.01 -14.91 -6.16
C PRO A 179 -8.98 -16.43 -6.22
N VAL A 180 -7.89 -17.00 -6.73
CA VAL A 180 -7.57 -18.41 -6.74
C VAL A 180 -6.26 -18.57 -5.96
N GLN A 181 -6.33 -19.21 -4.79
CA GLN A 181 -5.14 -19.47 -3.96
C GLN A 181 -4.38 -20.71 -4.44
N VAL A 182 -5.14 -21.68 -4.94
CA VAL A 182 -4.62 -22.97 -5.38
C VAL A 182 -5.24 -23.36 -6.71
N VAL A 183 -4.41 -23.63 -7.69
CA VAL A 183 -4.86 -24.28 -8.93
C VAL A 183 -4.44 -25.76 -8.92
N VAL A 184 -5.37 -26.64 -9.17
CA VAL A 184 -5.12 -28.09 -9.37
C VAL A 184 -5.01 -28.34 -10.86
N VAL A 185 -3.87 -28.86 -11.32
CA VAL A 185 -3.61 -29.16 -12.72
C VAL A 185 -3.46 -30.67 -12.89
N PRO A 186 -4.45 -31.34 -13.49
CA PRO A 186 -4.34 -32.75 -13.85
C PRO A 186 -3.30 -32.96 -14.93
N ILE A 187 -2.43 -33.97 -14.76
CA ILE A 187 -1.47 -34.44 -15.75
C ILE A 187 -2.03 -35.67 -16.42
N VAL A 188 -2.76 -35.45 -17.51
CA VAL A 188 -3.41 -36.51 -18.29
C VAL A 188 -2.51 -37.00 -19.42
N SER A 189 -2.69 -38.28 -19.79
CA SER A 189 -2.02 -38.90 -20.92
C SER A 189 -3.00 -39.80 -21.68
N LYS A 190 -2.55 -40.36 -22.82
CA LYS A 190 -3.37 -41.36 -23.57
C LYS A 190 -3.66 -42.60 -22.72
N THR A 191 -2.77 -42.95 -21.81
CA THR A 191 -2.86 -44.12 -20.94
C THR A 191 -3.51 -43.81 -19.58
N CYS A 192 -3.75 -42.54 -19.26
CA CYS A 192 -4.45 -42.10 -18.05
C CYS A 192 -5.31 -40.88 -18.38
N PRO A 193 -6.54 -41.07 -18.86
CA PRO A 193 -7.46 -39.98 -19.14
C PRO A 193 -7.95 -39.33 -17.85
N LEU A 194 -8.53 -38.13 -17.96
CA LEU A 194 -9.00 -37.35 -16.82
C LEU A 194 -10.01 -38.12 -15.95
N SER A 195 -10.82 -38.99 -16.56
CA SER A 195 -11.81 -39.80 -15.86
C SER A 195 -11.21 -40.74 -14.79
N GLU A 196 -10.01 -41.23 -15.00
CA GLU A 196 -9.29 -42.07 -14.02
C GLU A 196 -8.75 -41.26 -12.84
N LEU A 197 -8.47 -39.99 -13.04
CA LEU A 197 -7.99 -39.08 -11.98
C LEU A 197 -9.14 -38.39 -11.22
N GLN A 198 -10.36 -38.46 -11.74
CA GLN A 198 -11.48 -37.65 -11.26
C GLN A 198 -11.76 -37.86 -9.75
N SER A 199 -11.83 -39.13 -9.32
CA SER A 199 -12.08 -39.44 -7.90
C SER A 199 -11.01 -38.87 -6.98
N PHE A 200 -9.74 -38.95 -7.38
CA PHE A 200 -8.64 -38.40 -6.60
C PHE A 200 -8.66 -36.87 -6.61
N ILE A 201 -8.94 -36.23 -7.75
CA ILE A 201 -9.11 -34.77 -7.85
C ILE A 201 -10.25 -34.28 -6.92
N ASP A 202 -11.36 -35.01 -6.87
CA ASP A 202 -12.48 -34.65 -6.02
C ASP A 202 -12.15 -34.82 -4.53
N GLN A 203 -11.31 -35.80 -4.16
CA GLN A 203 -10.76 -35.90 -2.82
C GLN A 203 -9.86 -34.70 -2.49
N VAL A 204 -8.93 -34.31 -3.37
CA VAL A 204 -8.08 -33.12 -3.22
C VAL A 204 -8.92 -31.85 -3.05
N LYS A 205 -9.95 -31.66 -3.92
CA LYS A 205 -10.89 -30.53 -3.80
C LYS A 205 -11.62 -30.49 -2.47
N LYS A 206 -12.05 -31.66 -1.99
CA LYS A 206 -12.76 -31.78 -0.70
C LYS A 206 -11.86 -31.32 0.44
N GLU A 207 -10.60 -31.77 0.49
CA GLU A 207 -9.62 -31.35 1.48
C GLU A 207 -9.38 -29.83 1.46
N LEU A 208 -9.17 -29.26 0.28
CA LEU A 208 -8.94 -27.82 0.13
C LEU A 208 -10.18 -26.98 0.55
N ARG A 209 -11.37 -27.40 0.13
CA ARG A 209 -12.63 -26.71 0.47
C ARG A 209 -12.97 -26.77 1.95
N SER A 210 -12.75 -27.94 2.59
CA SER A 210 -12.97 -28.08 4.03
C SER A 210 -12.04 -27.16 4.84
N ALA A 211 -10.88 -26.81 4.30
CA ALA A 211 -9.96 -25.84 4.86
C ALA A 211 -10.26 -24.38 4.44
N ASN A 212 -11.38 -24.12 3.76
CA ASN A 212 -11.79 -22.80 3.25
C ASN A 212 -10.75 -22.17 2.28
N ILE A 213 -10.10 -22.98 1.45
CA ILE A 213 -9.12 -22.55 0.46
C ILE A 213 -9.81 -22.31 -0.89
N ARG A 214 -9.60 -21.15 -1.50
CA ARG A 214 -10.12 -20.79 -2.82
C ARG A 214 -9.35 -21.55 -3.90
N CYS A 215 -9.88 -22.69 -4.33
CA CYS A 215 -9.23 -23.56 -5.31
C CYS A 215 -10.00 -23.66 -6.62
N LYS A 216 -9.25 -23.86 -7.70
CA LYS A 216 -9.78 -24.14 -9.04
C LYS A 216 -9.07 -25.35 -9.65
N VAL A 217 -9.81 -26.19 -10.37
CA VAL A 217 -9.22 -27.27 -11.22
C VAL A 217 -9.14 -26.77 -12.65
N ASP A 218 -8.00 -26.94 -13.27
CA ASP A 218 -7.83 -26.69 -14.71
C ASP A 218 -7.95 -27.99 -15.49
N ASP A 219 -9.17 -28.35 -15.83
CA ASP A 219 -9.54 -29.58 -16.55
C ASP A 219 -9.62 -29.41 -18.07
N ARG A 220 -9.17 -28.27 -18.60
CA ARG A 220 -9.17 -28.01 -20.06
C ARG A 220 -8.40 -29.09 -20.80
N GLY A 221 -9.10 -29.86 -21.65
CA GLY A 221 -8.53 -30.98 -22.41
C GLY A 221 -7.68 -30.57 -23.61
N ASN A 222 -7.83 -29.33 -24.10
CA ASN A 222 -7.16 -28.81 -25.29
C ASN A 222 -5.82 -28.09 -25.01
N GLN A 223 -5.35 -28.10 -23.75
CA GLN A 223 -4.13 -27.44 -23.33
C GLN A 223 -3.16 -28.42 -22.67
N SER A 224 -1.86 -28.30 -22.97
CA SER A 224 -0.83 -29.11 -22.32
C SER A 224 -0.63 -28.67 -20.83
N PRO A 225 -0.12 -29.56 -19.97
CA PRO A 225 0.22 -29.18 -18.59
C PRO A 225 1.16 -27.97 -18.52
N GLY A 226 2.19 -27.91 -19.34
CA GLY A 226 3.14 -26.79 -19.39
C GLY A 226 2.47 -25.46 -19.74
N TRP A 227 1.53 -25.47 -20.70
CA TRP A 227 0.74 -24.26 -21.01
C TRP A 227 -0.11 -23.82 -19.82
N LYS A 228 -0.74 -24.77 -19.11
CA LYS A 228 -1.53 -24.47 -17.91
C LYS A 228 -0.66 -23.89 -16.80
N TYR A 229 0.55 -24.42 -16.61
CA TYR A 229 1.51 -23.91 -15.63
C TYR A 229 1.82 -22.44 -15.90
N ASN A 230 2.27 -22.11 -17.10
CA ASN A 230 2.57 -20.75 -17.52
C ASN A 230 1.35 -19.81 -17.36
N HIS A 231 0.16 -20.26 -17.80
CA HIS A 231 -1.06 -19.47 -17.69
C HIS A 231 -1.39 -19.08 -16.24
N TRP A 232 -1.22 -19.98 -15.28
CA TRP A 232 -1.52 -19.72 -13.88
C TRP A 232 -0.37 -18.99 -13.16
N GLU A 233 0.87 -19.19 -13.59
CA GLU A 233 2.03 -18.40 -13.15
C GLU A 233 1.88 -16.94 -13.53
N GLN A 234 1.54 -16.62 -14.78
CA GLN A 234 1.28 -15.26 -15.23
C GLN A 234 0.14 -14.59 -14.43
N LYS A 235 -0.86 -15.35 -14.02
CA LYS A 235 -1.98 -14.87 -13.19
C LYS A 235 -1.63 -14.73 -11.71
N GLY A 236 -0.44 -15.10 -11.30
CA GLY A 236 0.05 -14.96 -9.94
C GLY A 236 -0.63 -15.87 -8.91
N VAL A 237 -1.16 -17.02 -9.32
CA VAL A 237 -1.76 -17.98 -8.38
C VAL A 237 -0.69 -18.50 -7.42
N PRO A 238 -0.86 -18.35 -6.09
CA PRO A 238 0.18 -18.66 -5.11
C PRO A 238 0.69 -20.09 -5.14
N LEU A 239 -0.22 -21.05 -5.31
CA LEU A 239 0.12 -22.48 -5.31
C LEU A 239 -0.49 -23.21 -6.52
N ARG A 240 0.33 -24.08 -7.13
CA ARG A 240 -0.10 -25.06 -8.12
C ARG A 240 0.03 -26.45 -7.52
N LEU A 241 -1.02 -27.27 -7.61
CA LEU A 241 -0.99 -28.67 -7.32
C LEU A 241 -0.98 -29.46 -8.62
N GLU A 242 0.05 -30.24 -8.83
CA GLU A 242 0.17 -31.15 -9.97
C GLU A 242 -0.35 -32.52 -9.54
N VAL A 243 -1.25 -33.10 -10.32
CA VAL A 243 -1.93 -34.36 -10.02
C VAL A 243 -1.84 -35.28 -11.23
N GLY A 244 -0.99 -36.29 -11.15
CA GLY A 244 -0.84 -37.31 -12.16
C GLY A 244 -1.14 -38.73 -11.65
N PRO A 245 -1.01 -39.77 -12.50
CA PRO A 245 -1.27 -41.15 -12.11
C PRO A 245 -0.37 -41.65 -10.97
N ARG A 246 0.89 -41.20 -10.91
CA ARG A 246 1.83 -41.57 -9.84
C ARG A 246 1.42 -40.94 -8.50
N ASP A 247 0.96 -39.70 -8.55
CA ASP A 247 0.49 -38.97 -7.37
C ASP A 247 -0.79 -39.64 -6.82
N ALA A 248 -1.72 -39.98 -7.68
CA ALA A 248 -2.93 -40.71 -7.30
C ALA A 248 -2.62 -42.08 -6.70
N ALA A 249 -1.66 -42.81 -7.26
CA ALA A 249 -1.27 -44.13 -6.74
C ALA A 249 -0.59 -44.04 -5.37
N SER A 250 0.19 -42.96 -5.10
CA SER A 250 0.86 -42.73 -3.83
C SER A 250 -0.01 -41.98 -2.80
N GLY A 251 -1.20 -41.49 -3.17
CA GLY A 251 -2.05 -40.69 -2.31
C GLY A 251 -1.46 -39.31 -1.95
N SER A 252 -0.63 -38.77 -2.85
CA SER A 252 0.05 -37.47 -2.65
C SER A 252 -0.17 -36.52 -3.84
N VAL A 253 0.18 -35.27 -3.67
CA VAL A 253 0.18 -34.24 -4.73
C VAL A 253 1.50 -33.51 -4.74
N MET A 254 1.96 -33.07 -5.93
CA MET A 254 3.11 -32.17 -6.02
C MET A 254 2.63 -30.73 -5.87
N VAL A 255 3.13 -30.06 -4.83
CA VAL A 255 2.86 -28.64 -4.54
C VAL A 255 3.98 -27.80 -5.09
N VAL A 256 3.66 -26.77 -5.87
CA VAL A 256 4.62 -25.83 -6.46
C VAL A 256 4.24 -24.41 -6.08
N ARG A 257 5.18 -23.68 -5.48
CA ARG A 257 5.01 -22.28 -5.04
C ARG A 257 5.33 -21.31 -6.17
N ARG A 258 4.52 -20.27 -6.35
CA ARG A 258 4.78 -19.23 -7.35
C ARG A 258 5.93 -18.29 -6.95
N VAL A 259 6.06 -17.98 -5.67
CA VAL A 259 6.94 -16.93 -5.12
C VAL A 259 8.43 -17.27 -5.26
N ASP A 260 8.81 -18.54 -5.18
CA ASP A 260 10.19 -19.02 -5.13
C ASP A 260 10.43 -20.31 -5.95
N GLY A 261 9.38 -20.87 -6.55
CA GLY A 261 9.47 -22.07 -7.37
C GLY A 261 9.71 -23.38 -6.60
N VAL A 262 9.68 -23.36 -5.28
CA VAL A 262 9.89 -24.53 -4.43
C VAL A 262 8.83 -25.58 -4.71
N LYS A 263 9.26 -26.84 -4.81
CA LYS A 263 8.41 -28.00 -5.07
C LYS A 263 8.51 -29.00 -3.92
N ALA A 264 7.37 -29.47 -3.46
CA ALA A 264 7.30 -30.50 -2.42
C ALA A 264 6.11 -31.45 -2.64
N SER A 265 6.32 -32.74 -2.43
CA SER A 265 5.22 -33.71 -2.39
C SER A 265 4.52 -33.67 -1.04
N LYS A 266 3.21 -33.62 -1.02
CA LYS A 266 2.40 -33.63 0.22
C LYS A 266 1.31 -34.69 0.14
N PRO A 267 1.06 -35.44 1.22
CA PRO A 267 -0.04 -36.42 1.25
C PRO A 267 -1.39 -35.70 1.19
N VAL A 268 -2.39 -36.36 0.59
CA VAL A 268 -3.75 -35.82 0.52
C VAL A 268 -4.42 -35.84 1.90
N ALA A 269 -4.08 -36.82 2.74
CA ALA A 269 -4.52 -36.83 4.13
C ALA A 269 -3.97 -35.60 4.87
N GLY A 270 -4.86 -34.72 5.35
CA GLY A 270 -4.47 -33.47 6.03
C GLY A 270 -3.98 -32.36 5.08
N LEU A 271 -4.19 -32.51 3.79
CA LEU A 271 -3.73 -31.54 2.77
C LEU A 271 -4.25 -30.14 3.04
N GLY A 272 -5.49 -30.00 3.48
CA GLY A 272 -6.10 -28.70 3.75
C GLY A 272 -5.30 -27.88 4.77
N SER A 273 -4.87 -28.49 5.89
CA SER A 273 -4.01 -27.82 6.89
C SER A 273 -2.65 -27.50 6.32
N ALA A 274 -2.00 -28.46 5.67
CA ALA A 274 -0.66 -28.30 5.10
C ALA A 274 -0.61 -27.18 4.03
N ILE A 275 -1.67 -27.02 3.23
CA ILE A 275 -1.76 -25.93 2.24
C ILE A 275 -2.05 -24.59 2.89
N ARG A 276 -2.80 -24.54 3.98
CA ARG A 276 -2.99 -23.29 4.74
C ARG A 276 -1.67 -22.78 5.29
N ASP A 277 -0.89 -23.65 5.91
CA ASP A 277 0.43 -23.32 6.44
C ASP A 277 1.38 -22.83 5.34
N GLU A 278 1.31 -23.45 4.13
CA GLU A 278 2.07 -22.97 2.95
C GLU A 278 1.63 -21.58 2.49
N LEU A 279 0.33 -21.29 2.45
CA LEU A 279 -0.18 -19.98 2.07
C LEU A 279 0.22 -18.90 3.08
N ASP A 280 0.21 -19.22 4.36
CA ASP A 280 0.65 -18.31 5.41
C ASP A 280 2.18 -18.09 5.35
N ASP A 281 2.95 -19.14 5.03
CA ASP A 281 4.39 -19.01 4.80
C ASP A 281 4.72 -18.16 3.57
N ILE A 282 4.04 -18.38 2.45
CA ILE A 282 4.17 -17.55 1.24
C ILE A 282 3.94 -16.07 1.58
N HIS A 283 2.90 -15.76 2.35
CA HIS A 283 2.63 -14.38 2.76
C HIS A 283 3.79 -13.79 3.57
N ARG A 284 4.34 -14.56 4.53
CA ARG A 284 5.50 -14.14 5.33
C ARG A 284 6.76 -13.92 4.46
N VAL A 285 7.02 -14.83 3.52
CA VAL A 285 8.15 -14.72 2.59
C VAL A 285 8.03 -13.48 1.70
N MET A 286 6.84 -13.21 1.17
CA MET A 286 6.59 -12.00 0.36
C MET A 286 6.81 -10.73 1.17
N PHE A 287 6.27 -10.64 2.38
CA PHE A 287 6.45 -9.51 3.27
C PHE A 287 7.93 -9.31 3.65
N ALA A 288 8.62 -10.38 4.03
CA ALA A 288 10.03 -10.32 4.41
C ALA A 288 10.92 -9.86 3.23
N LYS A 289 10.67 -10.36 2.01
CA LYS A 289 11.39 -9.94 0.80
C LYS A 289 11.18 -8.45 0.51
N ALA A 290 9.95 -7.99 0.58
CA ALA A 290 9.61 -6.58 0.35
C ALA A 290 10.19 -5.67 1.44
N SER A 291 10.17 -6.11 2.71
CA SER A 291 10.79 -5.39 3.84
C SER A 291 12.30 -5.25 3.67
N ALA A 292 12.99 -6.34 3.35
CA ALA A 292 14.44 -6.31 3.11
C ALA A 292 14.80 -5.36 1.95
N ALA A 293 14.01 -5.37 0.86
CA ALA A 293 14.21 -4.47 -0.27
C ALA A 293 14.04 -3.00 0.13
N ARG A 294 13.00 -2.67 0.91
CA ARG A 294 12.78 -1.31 1.44
C ARG A 294 13.90 -0.91 2.40
N ASP A 295 14.20 -1.75 3.39
CA ASP A 295 15.11 -1.41 4.48
C ASP A 295 16.55 -1.22 3.98
N SER A 296 16.95 -1.94 2.92
CA SER A 296 18.25 -1.74 2.27
C SER A 296 18.35 -0.40 1.53
N LYS A 297 17.23 0.28 1.28
CA LYS A 297 17.15 1.54 0.53
C LYS A 297 16.73 2.74 1.38
N VAL A 298 16.40 2.55 2.64
CA VAL A 298 16.22 3.66 3.59
C VAL A 298 17.56 3.95 4.25
N VAL A 299 18.19 5.06 3.88
CA VAL A 299 19.53 5.44 4.32
C VAL A 299 19.51 6.73 5.14
N GLN A 300 20.27 6.75 6.23
CA GLN A 300 20.46 7.99 7.00
C GLN A 300 21.48 8.88 6.28
N VAL A 301 21.09 10.12 6.00
CA VAL A 301 21.90 11.12 5.32
C VAL A 301 21.92 12.39 6.16
N THR A 302 23.11 12.82 6.56
CA THR A 302 23.29 13.98 7.45
C THR A 302 23.93 15.18 6.76
N SER A 303 24.32 15.06 5.48
CA SER A 303 24.92 16.13 4.69
C SER A 303 24.23 16.29 3.34
N TRP A 304 24.25 17.48 2.79
CA TRP A 304 23.75 17.73 1.44
C TRP A 304 24.54 16.99 0.36
N SER A 305 25.85 16.85 0.53
CA SER A 305 26.73 16.17 -0.44
C SER A 305 26.36 14.71 -0.67
N ASP A 306 25.78 14.04 0.33
CA ASP A 306 25.37 12.64 0.25
C ASP A 306 23.89 12.48 -0.16
N PHE A 307 23.10 13.57 -0.08
CA PHE A 307 21.65 13.52 -0.27
C PHE A 307 21.27 13.23 -1.73
N VAL A 308 21.77 14.01 -2.67
CA VAL A 308 21.44 13.82 -4.10
C VAL A 308 21.99 12.51 -4.66
N PRO A 309 23.26 12.11 -4.34
CA PRO A 309 23.74 10.78 -4.68
C PRO A 309 22.87 9.64 -4.15
N ALA A 310 22.44 9.70 -2.90
CA ALA A 310 21.55 8.67 -2.35
C ALA A 310 20.22 8.55 -3.13
N LEU A 311 19.63 9.68 -3.52
CA LEU A 311 18.42 9.68 -4.35
C LEU A 311 18.68 9.12 -5.77
N ASN A 312 19.87 9.38 -6.33
CA ASN A 312 20.27 8.84 -7.63
C ASN A 312 20.52 7.33 -7.59
N ASP A 313 20.88 6.79 -6.41
CA ASP A 313 21.00 5.35 -6.14
C ASP A 313 19.68 4.69 -5.73
N ASP A 314 18.55 5.35 -6.06
CA ASP A 314 17.21 4.86 -5.76
C ASP A 314 16.93 4.66 -4.26
N CYS A 315 17.58 5.44 -3.38
CA CYS A 315 17.36 5.39 -1.95
C CYS A 315 16.29 6.39 -1.48
N LEU A 316 15.70 6.08 -0.34
CA LEU A 316 14.95 7.03 0.47
C LEU A 316 15.91 7.59 1.53
N ALA A 317 16.05 8.91 1.57
CA ALA A 317 16.96 9.58 2.49
C ALA A 317 16.23 9.98 3.78
N LEU A 318 16.64 9.41 4.90
CA LEU A 318 16.21 9.82 6.24
C LEU A 318 17.21 10.87 6.76
N THR A 319 16.76 12.10 6.91
CA THR A 319 17.63 13.23 7.22
C THR A 319 17.23 13.96 8.48
N PRO A 320 18.16 14.53 9.27
CA PRO A 320 17.82 15.46 10.32
C PRO A 320 17.26 16.76 9.73
N TRP A 321 16.07 17.17 10.17
CA TRP A 321 15.31 18.27 9.60
C TRP A 321 14.99 19.34 10.63
N CYS A 322 15.13 20.61 10.24
CA CYS A 322 14.96 21.75 11.14
C CYS A 322 13.51 21.87 11.66
N SER A 323 12.52 21.81 10.77
CA SER A 323 11.11 21.89 11.16
C SER A 323 10.18 21.36 10.09
N PRO A 324 9.17 20.55 10.44
CA PRO A 324 8.11 20.13 9.51
C PRO A 324 7.26 21.29 8.96
N THR A 325 7.38 22.48 9.54
CA THR A 325 6.64 23.69 9.13
C THR A 325 7.44 24.62 8.23
N ASN A 326 8.73 24.32 7.97
CA ASN A 326 9.59 25.15 7.13
C ASN A 326 9.39 24.84 5.65
N GLN A 327 8.34 25.39 5.05
CA GLN A 327 8.00 25.20 3.63
C GLN A 327 9.05 25.81 2.70
N GLU A 328 9.63 26.96 3.04
CA GLU A 328 10.62 27.61 2.20
C GLU A 328 11.87 26.75 2.01
N ALA A 329 12.39 26.17 3.09
CA ALA A 329 13.52 25.26 3.01
C ALA A 329 13.16 23.98 2.24
N GLU A 330 11.92 23.47 2.38
CA GLU A 330 11.44 22.30 1.64
C GLU A 330 11.41 22.56 0.12
N ASP A 331 10.91 23.73 -0.30
CA ASP A 331 10.89 24.12 -1.71
C ASP A 331 12.30 24.31 -2.26
N GLN A 332 13.22 24.88 -1.47
CA GLN A 332 14.65 25.01 -1.86
C GLN A 332 15.31 23.63 -2.03
N VAL A 333 15.07 22.68 -1.13
CA VAL A 333 15.58 21.29 -1.26
C VAL A 333 15.06 20.65 -2.54
N LYS A 334 13.77 20.80 -2.83
CA LYS A 334 13.14 20.27 -4.04
C LYS A 334 13.76 20.81 -5.31
N GLU A 335 13.90 22.12 -5.41
CA GLU A 335 14.47 22.79 -6.59
C GLU A 335 15.94 22.42 -6.78
N ARG A 336 16.76 22.58 -5.74
CA ARG A 336 18.18 22.29 -5.80
C ARG A 336 18.49 20.82 -6.08
N SER A 337 17.72 19.89 -5.48
CA SER A 337 17.89 18.46 -5.75
C SER A 337 17.54 18.09 -7.19
N ARG A 338 16.57 18.78 -7.80
CA ARG A 338 16.21 18.62 -9.21
C ARG A 338 17.39 19.05 -10.11
N GLU A 339 17.92 20.25 -9.89
CA GLU A 339 19.02 20.82 -10.69
C GLU A 339 20.28 19.96 -10.60
N GLU A 340 20.69 19.60 -9.38
CA GLU A 340 21.88 18.77 -9.16
C GLU A 340 21.70 17.35 -9.72
N SER A 341 20.50 16.75 -9.63
CA SER A 341 20.22 15.44 -10.23
C SER A 341 20.33 15.48 -11.75
N LEU A 342 19.80 16.51 -12.40
CA LEU A 342 19.93 16.70 -13.86
C LEU A 342 21.40 16.83 -14.27
N ALA A 343 22.16 17.66 -13.56
CA ALA A 343 23.57 17.86 -13.83
C ALA A 343 24.41 16.58 -13.67
N LEU A 344 24.20 15.84 -12.58
CA LEU A 344 24.92 14.59 -12.32
C LEU A 344 24.59 13.46 -13.32
N LEU A 345 23.35 13.42 -13.81
CA LEU A 345 22.91 12.42 -14.77
C LEU A 345 23.19 12.82 -16.23
N GLY A 346 23.71 14.03 -16.48
CA GLY A 346 23.97 14.54 -17.83
C GLY A 346 22.70 14.71 -18.66
N LEU A 347 21.55 14.95 -18.00
CA LEU A 347 20.26 15.12 -18.64
C LEU A 347 19.94 16.60 -18.83
N GLU A 348 19.44 16.96 -20.02
CA GLU A 348 18.92 18.30 -20.27
C GLU A 348 17.47 18.41 -19.79
N ALA A 349 17.05 19.61 -19.35
CA ALA A 349 15.72 19.87 -18.79
C ALA A 349 14.59 19.91 -19.85
N GLU A 350 14.85 19.45 -21.08
CA GLU A 350 13.88 19.53 -22.19
C GLU A 350 12.59 18.76 -21.97
N ASP A 351 12.64 17.66 -21.22
CA ASP A 351 11.42 16.92 -20.82
C ASP A 351 10.98 17.29 -19.40
N GLU A 352 9.99 18.16 -19.32
CA GLU A 352 9.35 18.60 -18.06
C GLU A 352 8.94 17.42 -17.16
N ARG A 353 8.56 16.28 -17.75
CA ARG A 353 8.18 15.07 -17.02
C ARG A 353 9.38 14.44 -16.32
N THR A 354 10.48 14.29 -17.00
CA THR A 354 11.74 13.76 -16.46
C THR A 354 12.28 14.67 -15.38
N ALA A 355 12.37 15.98 -15.66
CA ALA A 355 12.87 16.97 -14.73
C ALA A 355 12.05 17.01 -13.42
N THR A 356 10.70 17.03 -13.51
CA THR A 356 9.83 17.02 -12.33
C THR A 356 9.95 15.72 -11.55
N SER A 357 10.22 14.60 -12.22
CA SER A 357 10.33 13.28 -11.58
C SER A 357 11.62 13.06 -10.79
N LEU A 358 12.63 13.89 -10.99
CA LEU A 358 13.94 13.83 -10.32
C LEU A 358 14.00 14.66 -9.03
N ALA A 359 13.06 15.58 -8.83
CA ALA A 359 13.01 16.39 -7.62
C ALA A 359 12.75 15.53 -6.39
N ALA A 360 13.47 15.81 -5.32
CA ALA A 360 13.18 15.25 -4.00
C ALA A 360 11.85 15.80 -3.46
N LYS A 361 11.11 14.96 -2.74
CA LYS A 361 9.93 15.37 -1.98
C LYS A 361 10.02 14.85 -0.57
N THR A 362 9.50 15.59 0.38
CA THR A 362 9.22 15.04 1.70
C THR A 362 8.12 13.99 1.59
N LEU A 363 8.40 12.81 2.12
CA LEU A 363 7.42 11.73 2.18
C LEU A 363 6.61 11.84 3.47
N CYS A 364 7.31 11.86 4.58
CA CYS A 364 6.73 12.08 5.91
C CYS A 364 7.84 12.35 6.95
N VAL A 365 7.40 12.80 8.12
CA VAL A 365 8.12 12.66 9.38
C VAL A 365 7.70 11.32 9.96
N PRO A 366 8.55 10.27 9.95
CA PRO A 366 8.17 8.93 10.41
C PRO A 366 7.75 8.94 11.87
N HIS A 367 6.80 8.09 12.24
CA HIS A 367 6.40 7.96 13.65
C HIS A 367 7.45 7.19 14.46
N ASP A 368 8.11 6.23 13.84
CA ASP A 368 9.26 5.54 14.41
C ASP A 368 10.54 6.17 13.86
N GLN A 369 11.29 6.82 14.74
CA GLN A 369 12.50 7.57 14.38
C GLN A 369 13.68 7.09 15.20
N PRO A 370 14.89 7.04 14.59
CA PRO A 370 16.10 6.84 15.38
C PRO A 370 16.31 8.01 16.36
N PRO A 371 17.09 7.80 17.43
CA PRO A 371 17.44 8.89 18.33
C PRO A 371 18.02 10.09 17.56
N LEU A 372 17.61 11.30 17.94
CA LEU A 372 18.15 12.55 17.42
C LEU A 372 19.01 13.19 18.54
N PRO A 373 20.35 13.08 18.48
CA PRO A 373 21.21 13.68 19.50
C PRO A 373 21.06 15.19 19.58
N ALA A 374 21.14 15.75 20.78
CA ALA A 374 21.11 17.20 20.98
C ALA A 374 22.23 17.90 20.19
N GLY A 375 21.92 19.01 19.56
CA GLY A 375 22.87 19.77 18.71
C GLY A 375 23.03 19.19 17.30
N THR A 376 22.31 18.12 16.93
CA THR A 376 22.28 17.66 15.52
C THR A 376 21.76 18.77 14.64
N LYS A 377 22.48 19.02 13.53
CA LYS A 377 22.14 20.06 12.58
C LYS A 377 21.30 19.52 11.42
N CYS A 378 20.36 20.33 10.97
CA CYS A 378 19.62 20.08 9.74
C CYS A 378 20.59 19.93 8.57
N PHE A 379 20.40 18.89 7.78
CA PHE A 379 21.29 18.55 6.66
C PHE A 379 21.36 19.62 5.57
N PHE A 380 20.37 20.52 5.54
CA PHE A 380 20.24 21.57 4.52
C PHE A 380 20.47 22.98 5.07
N THR A 381 19.72 23.37 6.11
CA THR A 381 19.77 24.76 6.64
C THR A 381 20.93 24.98 7.62
N GLY A 382 21.47 23.92 8.24
CA GLY A 382 22.46 24.02 9.30
C GLY A 382 21.90 24.48 10.65
N GLU A 383 20.60 24.75 10.75
CA GLU A 383 19.90 25.01 12.00
C GLU A 383 19.81 23.76 12.88
N GLU A 384 19.38 23.88 14.11
CA GLU A 384 19.13 22.72 14.96
C GLU A 384 17.98 21.88 14.41
N ALA A 385 18.20 20.57 14.28
CA ALA A 385 17.18 19.65 13.83
C ALA A 385 16.21 19.32 14.95
N THR A 386 14.91 19.28 14.62
CA THR A 386 13.84 18.91 15.57
C THR A 386 13.27 17.52 15.34
N CYS A 387 13.52 16.93 14.19
CA CYS A 387 13.03 15.61 13.82
C CYS A 387 13.88 14.99 12.70
N TRP A 388 13.65 13.71 12.45
CA TRP A 388 14.05 13.07 11.20
C TRP A 388 12.92 13.22 10.17
N CYS A 389 13.26 13.54 8.93
CA CYS A 389 12.34 13.61 7.80
C CYS A 389 12.76 12.63 6.72
N LEU A 390 11.81 11.89 6.17
CA LEU A 390 12.03 10.94 5.10
C LEU A 390 11.77 11.64 3.75
N TRP A 391 12.76 11.56 2.87
CA TRP A 391 12.72 12.12 1.52
C TRP A 391 12.86 11.03 0.48
N GLY A 392 12.34 11.29 -0.70
CA GLY A 392 12.50 10.39 -1.83
C GLY A 392 11.93 10.97 -3.11
N ARG A 393 12.20 10.30 -4.20
CA ARG A 393 11.42 10.48 -5.42
C ARG A 393 10.10 9.75 -5.28
N SER A 394 9.01 10.38 -5.68
CA SER A 394 7.68 9.76 -5.55
C SER A 394 6.91 9.79 -6.88
N TYR A 395 5.99 8.86 -6.99
CA TYR A 395 5.02 8.83 -8.08
C TYR A 395 4.06 10.01 -8.02
#